data_7f8e2105dd038f939e4059a1d8157d94
#
_entry.id   7f8e2105dd038f939e4059a1d8157d94
#
_cell.length_a   1.000
_cell.length_b   1.000
_cell.length_c   1.000
_cell.angle_alpha   90.00
_cell.angle_beta   90.00
_cell.angle_gamma   90.00
#
_symmetry.space_group_name_H-M   'P 1'
#
loop_
_entity.id
_entity.type
_entity.pdbx_description
1 polymer ?
#
loop_
_entity_poly.entity_id
_entity_poly.type
_entity_poly.pdbx_seq_one_letter_code
_entity_poly.pdbx_strand_id
1 'polypeptide(L)'
;DTVWAIARANGTDVASVQVANGLGPDSVIRPGQVLVLGGAPTPAPAPAPAPAAVTHEVQPGDTISGIAGANGVSLDAVLSANGLTRASIIYPGDVLQIPSGAPAAAPAAVAAVTAPGLDAEQSDNARLIIRIGRELGVSDHGIRIALGTAMQESWLRNLDWGDRDSLGLFQQRPSMGWGTPEQIRDPDRATRVFYGGPSDPNGYTTRGLLDIPGWEQMPYADAAQAVQISAYPDRYAQWE
;
A
#
# COMPACT_ATOMS: atom_id res chain seq x y z
N ASP A 1 47.49 18.78 -16.79
CA ASP A 1 46.13 18.74 -17.37
C ASP A 1 45.22 17.96 -16.44
N THR A 2 43.96 18.31 -16.43
CA THR A 2 42.91 17.57 -15.67
C THR A 2 41.91 16.97 -16.64
N VAL A 3 41.26 15.87 -16.26
CA VAL A 3 40.21 15.26 -17.08
C VAL A 3 39.13 16.28 -17.42
N TRP A 4 38.82 17.20 -16.49
CA TRP A 4 37.84 18.28 -16.70
C TRP A 4 38.31 19.25 -17.83
N ALA A 5 39.56 19.70 -17.79
CA ALA A 5 40.06 20.61 -18.80
C ALA A 5 40.13 19.96 -20.20
N ILE A 6 40.53 18.69 -20.24
CA ILE A 6 40.61 17.90 -21.48
C ILE A 6 39.22 17.66 -22.06
N ALA A 7 38.23 17.27 -21.24
CA ALA A 7 36.88 17.07 -21.66
C ALA A 7 36.28 18.33 -22.27
N ARG A 8 36.43 19.45 -21.56
CA ARG A 8 35.92 20.76 -22.02
C ARG A 8 36.56 21.23 -23.32
N ALA A 9 37.87 21.07 -23.47
CA ALA A 9 38.59 21.45 -24.70
C ALA A 9 38.19 20.62 -25.93
N ASN A 10 37.65 19.42 -25.72
CA ASN A 10 37.26 18.49 -26.78
C ASN A 10 35.75 18.31 -26.92
N GLY A 11 34.95 19.14 -26.27
CA GLY A 11 33.48 19.14 -26.40
C GLY A 11 32.81 17.86 -25.88
N THR A 12 33.44 17.15 -24.93
CA THR A 12 32.89 15.97 -24.27
C THR A 12 32.70 16.23 -22.79
N ASP A 13 31.96 15.36 -22.09
CA ASP A 13 31.79 15.44 -20.65
C ASP A 13 32.82 14.57 -19.89
N VAL A 14 33.05 14.93 -18.61
CA VAL A 14 34.02 14.24 -17.75
C VAL A 14 33.66 12.79 -17.54
N ALA A 15 32.36 12.46 -17.37
CA ALA A 15 31.91 11.11 -17.11
C ALA A 15 32.19 10.19 -18.33
N SER A 16 31.94 10.69 -19.54
CA SER A 16 32.27 9.96 -20.78
C SER A 16 33.76 9.67 -20.90
N VAL A 17 34.62 10.64 -20.57
CA VAL A 17 36.10 10.41 -20.57
C VAL A 17 36.49 9.41 -19.49
N GLN A 18 35.92 9.49 -18.29
CA GLN A 18 36.14 8.53 -17.20
C GLN A 18 35.80 7.11 -17.59
N VAL A 19 34.58 6.90 -18.10
CA VAL A 19 34.09 5.58 -18.53
C VAL A 19 34.96 4.99 -19.67
N ALA A 20 35.27 5.80 -20.69
CA ALA A 20 36.06 5.36 -21.83
C ALA A 20 37.48 4.93 -21.47
N ASN A 21 38.00 5.41 -20.34
CA ASN A 21 39.37 5.16 -19.90
C ASN A 21 39.48 4.35 -18.60
N GLY A 22 38.35 3.88 -18.04
CA GLY A 22 38.33 3.13 -16.77
C GLY A 22 38.83 3.94 -15.58
N LEU A 23 38.62 5.28 -15.59
CA LEU A 23 39.06 6.16 -14.51
C LEU A 23 37.97 6.20 -13.40
N GLY A 24 38.44 6.14 -12.16
CA GLY A 24 37.57 6.29 -11.00
C GLY A 24 37.10 7.74 -10.79
N PRO A 25 36.28 7.98 -9.77
CA PRO A 25 35.70 9.30 -9.46
C PRO A 25 36.81 10.35 -9.15
N ASP A 26 37.99 9.91 -8.72
CA ASP A 26 39.14 10.79 -8.43
C ASP A 26 39.81 11.34 -9.68
N SER A 27 39.50 10.79 -10.86
CA SER A 27 40.01 11.25 -12.17
C SER A 27 41.50 11.50 -12.24
N VAL A 28 42.30 10.69 -11.56
CA VAL A 28 43.78 10.85 -11.54
C VAL A 28 44.37 10.41 -12.86
N ILE A 29 45.00 11.34 -13.59
CA ILE A 29 45.70 11.10 -14.84
C ILE A 29 47.20 11.47 -14.70
N ARG A 30 48.05 10.85 -15.50
CA ARG A 30 49.51 11.05 -15.45
C ARG A 30 50.01 11.71 -16.73
N PRO A 31 51.08 12.51 -16.64
CA PRO A 31 51.74 13.03 -17.84
C PRO A 31 52.14 11.90 -18.79
N GLY A 32 51.79 12.04 -20.07
CA GLY A 32 52.02 11.02 -21.10
C GLY A 32 50.96 9.93 -21.22
N GLN A 33 49.94 9.94 -20.38
CA GLN A 33 48.78 9.02 -20.49
C GLN A 33 47.92 9.40 -21.69
N VAL A 34 47.67 8.44 -22.57
CA VAL A 34 46.78 8.62 -23.71
C VAL A 34 45.33 8.39 -23.20
N LEU A 35 44.48 9.37 -23.42
CA LEU A 35 43.06 9.26 -23.08
C LEU A 35 42.20 9.09 -24.34
N VAL A 36 41.33 8.13 -24.31
CA VAL A 36 40.26 7.99 -25.31
C VAL A 36 39.21 9.02 -25.00
N LEU A 37 39.04 10.00 -25.87
CA LEU A 37 37.96 10.96 -25.81
C LEU A 37 36.75 10.28 -26.48
N GLY A 38 35.83 9.79 -25.70
CA GLY A 38 34.56 9.25 -26.23
C GLY A 38 33.96 10.25 -27.22
N GLY A 39 33.41 9.74 -28.32
CA GLY A 39 32.76 10.59 -29.34
C GLY A 39 31.73 11.52 -28.69
N ALA A 40 31.37 12.61 -29.41
CA ALA A 40 30.42 13.60 -29.00
C ALA A 40 29.23 12.96 -28.25
N PRO A 41 28.78 13.57 -27.14
CA PRO A 41 27.66 13.02 -26.40
C PRO A 41 26.52 12.79 -27.39
N THR A 42 26.11 11.53 -27.57
CA THR A 42 24.82 11.24 -28.16
C THR A 42 23.86 12.05 -27.31
N PRO A 43 23.04 12.94 -27.90
CA PRO A 43 22.05 13.66 -27.11
C PRO A 43 21.32 12.63 -26.28
N ALA A 44 21.40 12.74 -24.95
CA ALA A 44 20.57 11.91 -24.11
C ALA A 44 19.16 12.05 -24.67
N PRO A 45 18.44 10.94 -24.91
CA PRO A 45 17.05 11.05 -25.36
C PRO A 45 16.40 12.09 -24.48
N ALA A 46 15.86 13.14 -25.08
CA ALA A 46 15.11 14.16 -24.33
C ALA A 46 14.18 13.38 -23.41
N PRO A 47 14.11 13.71 -22.11
CA PRO A 47 13.20 13.01 -21.22
C PRO A 47 11.88 12.96 -21.95
N ALA A 48 11.37 11.74 -22.19
CA ALA A 48 10.08 11.55 -22.81
C ALA A 48 9.12 12.50 -22.09
N PRO A 49 8.28 13.27 -22.81
CA PRO A 49 7.37 14.20 -22.15
C PRO A 49 6.71 13.43 -21.03
N ALA A 50 6.86 13.95 -19.80
CA ALA A 50 6.23 13.33 -18.64
C ALA A 50 4.77 13.12 -19.00
N PRO A 51 4.21 11.92 -18.85
CA PRO A 51 2.82 11.67 -19.17
C PRO A 51 2.01 12.75 -18.48
N ALA A 52 1.09 13.37 -19.23
CA ALA A 52 0.27 14.45 -18.69
C ALA A 52 -0.41 13.94 -17.41
N ALA A 53 -0.13 14.55 -16.27
CA ALA A 53 -0.78 14.19 -15.03
C ALA A 53 -2.28 14.47 -15.19
N VAL A 54 -3.09 13.43 -15.07
CA VAL A 54 -4.55 13.58 -14.99
C VAL A 54 -4.85 14.05 -13.57
N THR A 55 -5.68 15.08 -13.43
CA THR A 55 -6.13 15.52 -12.10
C THR A 55 -7.53 14.99 -11.82
N HIS A 56 -7.79 14.62 -10.57
CA HIS A 56 -9.09 14.22 -10.07
C HIS A 56 -9.53 15.18 -8.97
N GLU A 57 -10.70 15.81 -9.14
CA GLU A 57 -11.33 16.60 -8.08
C GLU A 57 -12.12 15.67 -7.16
N VAL A 58 -11.78 15.66 -5.88
CA VAL A 58 -12.40 14.78 -4.87
C VAL A 58 -13.88 15.11 -4.73
N GLN A 59 -14.73 14.11 -4.90
CA GLN A 59 -16.17 14.18 -4.72
C GLN A 59 -16.58 13.69 -3.32
N PRO A 60 -17.77 14.07 -2.83
CA PRO A 60 -18.31 13.49 -1.60
C PRO A 60 -18.38 11.95 -1.69
N GLY A 61 -17.71 11.26 -0.75
CA GLY A 61 -17.61 9.80 -0.72
C GLY A 61 -16.36 9.21 -1.36
N ASP A 62 -15.52 10.03 -2.00
CA ASP A 62 -14.26 9.56 -2.55
C ASP A 62 -13.26 9.19 -1.45
N THR A 63 -12.49 8.15 -1.74
CA THR A 63 -11.30 7.77 -0.96
C THR A 63 -10.08 7.76 -1.87
N ILE A 64 -8.90 8.01 -1.33
CA ILE A 64 -7.66 7.98 -2.13
C ILE A 64 -7.47 6.63 -2.81
N SER A 65 -7.82 5.53 -2.13
CA SER A 65 -7.77 4.17 -2.69
C SER A 65 -8.80 3.95 -3.79
N GLY A 66 -10.02 4.48 -3.65
CA GLY A 66 -11.05 4.44 -4.67
C GLY A 66 -10.64 5.20 -5.92
N ILE A 67 -10.10 6.41 -5.76
CA ILE A 67 -9.59 7.25 -6.85
C ILE A 67 -8.42 6.53 -7.56
N ALA A 68 -7.48 5.97 -6.81
CA ALA A 68 -6.36 5.21 -7.36
C ALA A 68 -6.84 4.02 -8.20
N GLY A 69 -7.76 3.22 -7.64
CA GLY A 69 -8.36 2.06 -8.33
C GLY A 69 -9.12 2.44 -9.59
N ALA A 70 -9.96 3.48 -9.54
CA ALA A 70 -10.71 3.96 -10.70
C ALA A 70 -9.82 4.45 -11.85
N ASN A 71 -8.62 4.94 -11.52
CA ASN A 71 -7.63 5.41 -12.49
C ASN A 71 -6.54 4.36 -12.84
N GLY A 72 -6.63 3.14 -12.32
CA GLY A 72 -5.70 2.05 -12.62
C GLY A 72 -4.26 2.31 -12.12
N VAL A 73 -4.10 3.14 -11.10
CA VAL A 73 -2.80 3.49 -10.48
C VAL A 73 -2.72 2.96 -9.06
N SER A 74 -1.49 2.76 -8.56
CA SER A 74 -1.33 2.32 -7.17
C SER A 74 -1.66 3.45 -6.18
N LEU A 75 -2.20 3.08 -5.02
CA LEU A 75 -2.43 4.02 -3.92
C LEU A 75 -1.15 4.79 -3.57
N ASP A 76 -0.02 4.10 -3.47
CA ASP A 76 1.27 4.71 -3.12
C ASP A 76 1.75 5.70 -4.18
N ALA A 77 1.43 5.47 -5.47
CA ALA A 77 1.72 6.42 -6.54
C ALA A 77 0.91 7.70 -6.39
N VAL A 78 -0.39 7.60 -6.07
CA VAL A 78 -1.24 8.77 -5.82
C VAL A 78 -0.77 9.52 -4.58
N LEU A 79 -0.48 8.83 -3.47
CA LEU A 79 0.03 9.43 -2.24
C LEU A 79 1.34 10.19 -2.50
N SER A 80 2.30 9.56 -3.17
CA SER A 80 3.61 10.17 -3.49
C SER A 80 3.47 11.38 -4.41
N ALA A 81 2.62 11.31 -5.42
CA ALA A 81 2.41 12.42 -6.37
C ALA A 81 1.81 13.66 -5.70
N ASN A 82 1.09 13.48 -4.60
CA ASN A 82 0.41 14.55 -3.88
C ASN A 82 1.06 14.93 -2.55
N GLY A 83 2.18 14.30 -2.18
CA GLY A 83 2.80 14.52 -0.87
C GLY A 83 1.93 14.07 0.31
N LEU A 84 1.02 13.13 0.06
CA LEU A 84 0.10 12.58 1.05
C LEU A 84 0.67 11.32 1.70
N THR A 85 0.16 10.99 2.85
CA THR A 85 0.42 9.74 3.57
C THR A 85 -0.87 8.93 3.65
N ARG A 86 -0.79 7.68 4.06
CA ARG A 86 -1.99 6.83 4.28
C ARG A 86 -2.89 7.35 5.41
N ALA A 87 -2.37 8.23 6.28
CA ALA A 87 -3.14 8.90 7.33
C ALA A 87 -3.75 10.24 6.88
N SER A 88 -3.49 10.66 5.64
CA SER A 88 -4.01 11.92 5.11
C SER A 88 -5.51 11.80 4.83
N ILE A 89 -6.24 12.82 5.23
CA ILE A 89 -7.67 12.97 4.93
C ILE A 89 -7.80 13.87 3.71
N ILE A 90 -8.64 13.47 2.76
CA ILE A 90 -9.03 14.28 1.61
C ILE A 90 -10.44 14.82 1.80
N TYR A 91 -10.71 16.01 1.29
CA TYR A 91 -12.02 16.66 1.38
C TYR A 91 -12.60 16.89 -0.01
N PRO A 92 -13.93 16.89 -0.15
CA PRO A 92 -14.59 17.27 -1.38
C PRO A 92 -14.11 18.65 -1.85
N GLY A 93 -13.65 18.73 -3.12
CA GLY A 93 -13.03 19.91 -3.70
C GLY A 93 -11.50 19.90 -3.72
N ASP A 94 -10.85 18.98 -3.02
CA ASP A 94 -9.40 18.77 -3.17
C ASP A 94 -9.10 18.29 -4.59
N VAL A 95 -7.95 18.70 -5.14
CA VAL A 95 -7.52 18.27 -6.46
C VAL A 95 -6.30 17.38 -6.31
N LEU A 96 -6.46 16.10 -6.62
CA LEU A 96 -5.37 15.11 -6.59
C LEU A 96 -4.74 14.97 -7.97
N GLN A 97 -3.42 14.96 -8.01
CA GLN A 97 -2.66 14.58 -9.19
C GLN A 97 -2.67 13.05 -9.30
N ILE A 98 -3.20 12.57 -10.39
CA ILE A 98 -3.17 11.14 -10.74
C ILE A 98 -2.00 10.94 -11.71
N PRO A 99 -0.93 10.27 -11.31
CA PRO A 99 0.19 10.05 -12.21
C PRO A 99 -0.26 9.24 -13.41
N SER A 100 -0.32 9.88 -14.59
CA SER A 100 -0.48 9.15 -15.85
C SER A 100 0.86 8.51 -16.18
N GLY A 101 1.08 7.33 -15.76
CA GLY A 101 2.32 6.68 -16.08
C GLY A 101 2.33 5.26 -15.64
N ALA A 102 2.81 4.44 -16.51
CA ALA A 102 2.86 3.01 -16.49
C ALA A 102 1.66 2.37 -15.75
N PRO A 103 0.88 1.53 -16.37
CA PRO A 103 -0.09 0.73 -15.62
C PRO A 103 0.67 0.32 -14.38
N ALA A 104 0.07 0.55 -13.19
CA ALA A 104 0.66 0.12 -11.93
C ALA A 104 1.38 -1.17 -12.28
N ALA A 105 2.73 -1.20 -12.18
CA ALA A 105 3.42 -2.44 -12.43
C ALA A 105 2.63 -3.39 -11.57
N ALA A 106 1.80 -4.19 -12.23
CA ALA A 106 0.99 -5.19 -11.57
C ALA A 106 2.02 -5.83 -10.68
N PRO A 107 1.91 -5.74 -9.35
CA PRO A 107 2.98 -6.15 -8.43
C PRO A 107 3.50 -7.41 -9.05
N ALA A 108 4.77 -7.38 -9.52
CA ALA A 108 5.31 -8.33 -10.50
C ALA A 108 4.67 -9.64 -10.13
N ALA A 109 3.90 -10.24 -11.02
CA ALA A 109 2.97 -11.28 -10.65
C ALA A 109 3.80 -12.31 -9.89
N VAL A 110 3.94 -12.10 -8.60
CA VAL A 110 4.35 -13.14 -7.69
C VAL A 110 3.24 -14.12 -7.91
N ALA A 111 3.54 -15.13 -8.71
CA ALA A 111 2.62 -16.17 -9.14
C ALA A 111 1.71 -16.40 -7.94
N ALA A 112 0.44 -16.08 -8.08
CA ALA A 112 -0.45 -15.96 -6.94
C ALA A 112 -0.30 -17.23 -6.12
N VAL A 113 0.52 -17.18 -5.07
CA VAL A 113 0.71 -18.29 -4.16
C VAL A 113 -0.57 -18.29 -3.36
N THR A 114 -1.60 -18.89 -3.96
CA THR A 114 -2.83 -19.16 -3.23
C THR A 114 -2.46 -20.13 -2.12
N ALA A 115 -2.79 -19.78 -0.90
CA ALA A 115 -2.68 -20.75 0.19
C ALA A 115 -3.54 -21.98 -0.17
N PRO A 116 -3.06 -23.20 0.08
CA PRO A 116 -3.82 -24.39 -0.22
C PRO A 116 -5.24 -24.29 0.33
N GLY A 117 -6.25 -24.44 -0.52
CA GLY A 117 -7.66 -24.38 -0.12
C GLY A 117 -8.31 -22.99 -0.16
N LEU A 118 -7.57 -21.91 -0.46
CA LEU A 118 -8.12 -20.57 -0.66
C LEU A 118 -8.08 -20.20 -2.15
N ASP A 119 -9.11 -19.52 -2.64
CA ASP A 119 -9.09 -18.92 -3.96
C ASP A 119 -8.30 -17.58 -3.99
N ALA A 120 -8.29 -16.92 -5.15
CA ALA A 120 -7.51 -15.70 -5.35
C ALA A 120 -8.00 -14.56 -4.45
N GLU A 121 -9.31 -14.30 -4.37
CA GLU A 121 -9.89 -13.25 -3.52
C GLU A 121 -9.59 -13.49 -2.04
N GLN A 122 -9.81 -14.71 -1.56
CA GLN A 122 -9.52 -15.09 -0.18
C GLN A 122 -8.03 -14.94 0.15
N SER A 123 -7.17 -15.35 -0.77
CA SER A 123 -5.72 -15.22 -0.60
C SER A 123 -5.26 -13.76 -0.56
N ASP A 124 -5.86 -12.89 -1.38
CA ASP A 124 -5.54 -11.46 -1.43
C ASP A 124 -6.01 -10.75 -0.16
N ASN A 125 -7.21 -11.06 0.31
CA ASN A 125 -7.73 -10.55 1.57
C ASN A 125 -6.92 -11.03 2.78
N ALA A 126 -6.47 -12.30 2.79
CA ALA A 126 -5.58 -12.79 3.83
C ALA A 126 -4.24 -12.04 3.85
N ARG A 127 -3.62 -11.81 2.68
CA ARG A 127 -2.39 -11.01 2.57
C ARG A 127 -2.60 -9.58 3.03
N LEU A 128 -3.74 -8.99 2.71
CA LEU A 128 -4.12 -7.65 3.15
C LEU A 128 -4.16 -7.57 4.69
N ILE A 129 -4.86 -8.50 5.34
CA ILE A 129 -4.95 -8.58 6.81
C ILE A 129 -3.56 -8.71 7.44
N ILE A 130 -2.72 -9.61 6.91
CA ILE A 130 -1.36 -9.83 7.40
C ILE A 130 -0.52 -8.55 7.24
N ARG A 131 -0.56 -7.93 6.07
CA ARG A 131 0.19 -6.70 5.77
C ARG A 131 -0.17 -5.58 6.73
N ILE A 132 -1.47 -5.32 6.92
CA ILE A 132 -1.95 -4.27 7.82
C ILE A 132 -1.58 -4.59 9.26
N GLY A 133 -1.72 -5.84 9.70
CA GLY A 133 -1.28 -6.26 11.03
C GLY A 133 0.21 -5.98 11.26
N ARG A 134 1.07 -6.29 10.28
CA ARG A 134 2.51 -5.99 10.35
C ARG A 134 2.79 -4.48 10.36
N GLU A 135 2.10 -3.70 9.54
CA GLU A 135 2.19 -2.23 9.51
C GLU A 135 1.84 -1.61 10.88
N LEU A 136 0.85 -2.16 11.57
CA LEU A 136 0.40 -1.69 12.87
C LEU A 136 1.21 -2.28 14.05
N GLY A 137 2.20 -3.14 13.80
CA GLY A 137 3.00 -3.80 14.82
C GLY A 137 2.25 -4.87 15.62
N VAL A 138 1.15 -5.40 15.06
CA VAL A 138 0.36 -6.47 15.69
C VAL A 138 1.15 -7.78 15.69
N SER A 139 1.13 -8.49 16.81
CA SER A 139 1.79 -9.79 16.96
C SER A 139 1.16 -10.85 16.04
N ASP A 140 1.88 -11.97 15.83
CA ASP A 140 1.35 -13.10 15.07
C ASP A 140 0.06 -13.67 15.67
N HIS A 141 -0.09 -13.59 16.99
CA HIS A 141 -1.34 -13.97 17.66
C HIS A 141 -2.50 -13.09 17.21
N GLY A 142 -2.34 -11.77 17.22
CA GLY A 142 -3.38 -10.83 16.77
C GLY A 142 -3.69 -10.95 15.28
N ILE A 143 -2.68 -11.21 14.45
CA ILE A 143 -2.89 -11.46 13.02
C ILE A 143 -3.71 -12.74 12.80
N ARG A 144 -3.44 -13.83 13.55
CA ARG A 144 -4.25 -15.04 13.49
C ARG A 144 -5.70 -14.79 13.92
N ILE A 145 -5.91 -14.02 15.00
CA ILE A 145 -7.25 -13.63 15.44
C ILE A 145 -8.02 -12.92 14.30
N ALA A 146 -7.38 -11.95 13.63
CA ALA A 146 -8.00 -11.23 12.53
C ALA A 146 -8.33 -12.14 11.34
N LEU A 147 -7.40 -13.01 10.95
CA LEU A 147 -7.62 -13.97 9.86
C LEU A 147 -8.77 -14.93 10.13
N GLY A 148 -8.80 -15.52 11.29
CA GLY A 148 -9.86 -16.47 11.63
C GLY A 148 -11.19 -15.77 11.88
N THR A 149 -11.20 -14.53 12.37
CA THR A 149 -12.42 -13.73 12.43
C THR A 149 -12.96 -13.49 11.03
N ALA A 150 -12.15 -13.03 10.08
CA ALA A 150 -12.57 -12.83 8.71
C ALA A 150 -13.02 -14.15 8.03
N MET A 151 -12.37 -15.28 8.36
CA MET A 151 -12.83 -16.61 7.91
C MET A 151 -14.22 -16.93 8.46
N GLN A 152 -14.48 -16.67 9.75
CA GLN A 152 -15.77 -16.94 10.37
C GLN A 152 -16.87 -16.04 9.82
N GLU A 153 -16.58 -14.75 9.60
CA GLU A 153 -17.56 -13.76 9.22
C GLU A 153 -17.93 -13.82 7.73
N SER A 154 -16.95 -14.01 6.86
CA SER A 154 -17.13 -13.86 5.41
C SER A 154 -16.42 -14.90 4.55
N TRP A 155 -15.74 -15.87 5.16
CA TRP A 155 -14.81 -16.76 4.44
C TRP A 155 -13.70 -15.97 3.71
N LEU A 156 -13.17 -14.92 4.34
CA LEU A 156 -12.19 -14.01 3.75
C LEU A 156 -12.70 -13.31 2.47
N ARG A 157 -14.01 -13.10 2.32
CA ARG A 157 -14.60 -12.42 1.16
C ARG A 157 -15.13 -11.04 1.53
N ASN A 158 -15.00 -10.11 0.62
CA ASN A 158 -15.56 -8.76 0.81
C ASN A 158 -17.02 -8.73 0.37
N LEU A 159 -17.92 -9.28 1.21
CA LEU A 159 -19.34 -9.46 0.89
C LEU A 159 -20.10 -8.13 0.88
N ASP A 160 -21.02 -7.97 -0.08
CA ASP A 160 -21.95 -6.84 -0.17
C ASP A 160 -23.31 -7.14 0.48
N TRP A 161 -23.38 -8.21 1.26
CA TRP A 161 -24.53 -8.67 2.01
C TRP A 161 -24.10 -9.38 3.31
N GLY A 162 -25.04 -9.52 4.26
CA GLY A 162 -24.83 -10.24 5.52
C GLY A 162 -26.08 -10.30 6.36
N ASP A 163 -25.95 -10.71 7.63
CA ASP A 163 -27.07 -10.65 8.57
C ASP A 163 -27.41 -9.19 8.85
N ARG A 164 -28.70 -8.84 8.71
CA ARG A 164 -29.22 -7.48 8.85
C ARG A 164 -28.52 -6.52 7.88
N ASP A 165 -27.70 -5.59 8.40
CA ASP A 165 -26.93 -4.60 7.66
C ASP A 165 -25.42 -4.86 7.68
N SER A 166 -25.01 -6.11 7.98
CA SER A 166 -23.61 -6.52 8.00
C SER A 166 -23.02 -6.56 6.60
N LEU A 167 -21.80 -6.04 6.44
CA LEU A 167 -21.10 -5.94 5.16
C LEU A 167 -19.60 -6.22 5.32
N GLY A 168 -18.99 -6.55 4.20
CA GLY A 168 -17.54 -6.58 4.05
C GLY A 168 -16.87 -7.78 4.69
N LEU A 169 -15.55 -7.67 4.79
CA LEU A 169 -14.64 -8.74 5.19
C LEU A 169 -14.86 -9.22 6.63
N PHE A 170 -15.25 -8.31 7.53
CA PHE A 170 -15.49 -8.58 8.95
C PHE A 170 -16.97 -8.49 9.34
N GLN A 171 -17.88 -8.45 8.37
CA GLN A 171 -19.32 -8.33 8.60
C GLN A 171 -19.68 -7.20 9.58
N GLN A 172 -19.00 -6.06 9.41
CA GLN A 172 -19.22 -4.86 10.19
C GLN A 172 -20.57 -4.23 9.84
N ARG A 173 -21.19 -3.55 10.81
CA ARG A 173 -22.56 -3.02 10.63
C ARG A 173 -22.57 -1.50 10.67
N PRO A 174 -23.11 -0.84 9.61
CA PRO A 174 -23.33 0.60 9.61
C PRO A 174 -24.14 1.09 10.81
N SER A 175 -25.23 0.38 11.13
CA SER A 175 -26.10 0.72 12.27
C SER A 175 -25.43 0.64 13.63
N MET A 176 -24.26 -0.03 13.72
CA MET A 176 -23.47 -0.16 14.95
C MET A 176 -22.27 0.77 14.99
N GLY A 177 -22.19 1.73 14.05
CA GLY A 177 -21.16 2.76 14.03
C GLY A 177 -19.82 2.35 13.39
N TRP A 178 -19.77 1.23 12.67
CA TRP A 178 -18.54 0.75 12.03
C TRP A 178 -18.13 1.55 10.77
N GLY A 179 -18.99 2.44 10.30
CA GLY A 179 -18.80 3.30 9.14
C GLY A 179 -19.98 3.26 8.17
N THR A 180 -19.87 3.98 7.06
CA THR A 180 -20.85 3.88 5.97
C THR A 180 -20.71 2.54 5.24
N PRO A 181 -21.72 2.10 4.46
CA PRO A 181 -21.60 0.88 3.64
C PRO A 181 -20.34 0.86 2.75
N GLU A 182 -20.00 1.99 2.13
CA GLU A 182 -18.83 2.13 1.27
C GLU A 182 -17.52 1.98 2.07
N GLN A 183 -17.48 2.58 3.25
CA GLN A 183 -16.33 2.51 4.15
C GLN A 183 -16.09 1.11 4.70
N ILE A 184 -17.16 0.37 5.02
CA ILE A 184 -17.08 -1.00 5.52
C ILE A 184 -16.67 -1.96 4.38
N ARG A 185 -17.07 -1.67 3.15
CA ARG A 185 -16.70 -2.45 1.97
C ARG A 185 -15.32 -2.11 1.41
N ASP A 186 -14.61 -1.16 1.98
CA ASP A 186 -13.17 -0.97 1.75
C ASP A 186 -12.39 -1.94 2.65
N PRO A 187 -11.77 -3.01 2.09
CA PRO A 187 -11.12 -4.04 2.91
C PRO A 187 -9.92 -3.53 3.70
N ASP A 188 -9.18 -2.51 3.20
CA ASP A 188 -8.06 -1.91 3.91
C ASP A 188 -8.59 -1.18 5.15
N ARG A 189 -9.59 -0.31 4.97
CA ARG A 189 -10.21 0.41 6.08
C ARG A 189 -10.86 -0.55 7.09
N ALA A 190 -11.68 -1.49 6.63
CA ALA A 190 -12.37 -2.46 7.50
C ALA A 190 -11.37 -3.25 8.36
N THR A 191 -10.23 -3.63 7.80
CA THR A 191 -9.15 -4.32 8.52
C THR A 191 -8.50 -3.42 9.56
N ARG A 192 -8.23 -2.14 9.24
CA ARG A 192 -7.68 -1.19 10.21
C ARG A 192 -8.64 -0.93 11.36
N VAL A 193 -9.93 -0.81 11.07
CA VAL A 193 -10.97 -0.65 12.10
C VAL A 193 -11.10 -1.91 12.96
N PHE A 194 -10.96 -3.11 12.39
CA PHE A 194 -10.92 -4.35 13.16
C PHE A 194 -9.73 -4.39 14.13
N TYR A 195 -8.54 -3.97 13.69
CA TYR A 195 -7.39 -3.89 14.57
C TYR A 195 -7.54 -2.76 15.60
N GLY A 196 -8.10 -1.62 15.23
CA GLY A 196 -8.24 -0.46 16.12
C GLY A 196 -6.93 0.22 16.46
N GLY A 197 -6.87 0.79 17.66
CA GLY A 197 -5.68 1.46 18.17
C GLY A 197 -5.54 2.92 17.71
N PRO A 198 -4.37 3.55 17.94
CA PRO A 198 -4.19 4.98 17.68
C PRO A 198 -4.37 5.41 16.22
N SER A 199 -4.26 4.47 15.28
CA SER A 199 -4.39 4.70 13.83
C SER A 199 -5.73 4.23 13.27
N ASP A 200 -6.72 3.97 14.14
CA ASP A 200 -8.06 3.55 13.71
C ASP A 200 -8.74 4.65 12.88
N PRO A 201 -9.09 4.40 11.61
CA PRO A 201 -9.81 5.38 10.79
C PRO A 201 -11.25 5.64 11.26
N ASN A 202 -11.77 4.85 12.20
CA ASN A 202 -13.06 5.03 12.86
C ASN A 202 -12.95 5.76 14.21
N GLY A 203 -11.72 6.08 14.62
CA GLY A 203 -11.40 6.66 15.91
C GLY A 203 -11.89 5.76 17.05
N TYR A 204 -12.49 6.36 18.07
CA TYR A 204 -13.03 5.62 19.23
C TYR A 204 -14.54 5.33 19.12
N THR A 205 -15.11 5.40 17.91
CA THR A 205 -16.54 5.10 17.68
C THR A 205 -16.85 3.63 17.90
N THR A 206 -15.94 2.77 17.46
CA THR A 206 -15.97 1.33 17.72
C THR A 206 -14.65 0.92 18.37
N ARG A 207 -14.60 -0.28 18.91
CA ARG A 207 -13.44 -0.80 19.61
C ARG A 207 -12.84 -1.95 18.81
N GLY A 208 -11.60 -1.77 18.33
CA GLY A 208 -10.84 -2.82 17.67
C GLY A 208 -10.04 -3.69 18.65
N LEU A 209 -9.27 -4.64 18.10
CA LEU A 209 -8.50 -5.61 18.89
C LEU A 209 -7.48 -4.93 19.82
N LEU A 210 -6.75 -3.92 19.31
CA LEU A 210 -5.73 -3.20 20.08
C LEU A 210 -6.29 -2.33 21.20
N ASP A 211 -7.60 -2.06 21.17
CA ASP A 211 -8.29 -1.26 22.19
C ASP A 211 -8.82 -2.12 23.35
N ILE A 212 -8.65 -3.45 23.27
CA ILE A 212 -9.09 -4.39 24.29
C ILE A 212 -7.95 -4.64 25.27
N PRO A 213 -8.06 -4.23 26.55
CA PRO A 213 -7.00 -4.46 27.52
C PRO A 213 -6.71 -5.96 27.69
N GLY A 214 -5.44 -6.34 27.54
CA GLY A 214 -4.98 -7.71 27.77
C GLY A 214 -5.33 -8.71 26.66
N TRP A 215 -5.70 -8.23 25.47
CA TRP A 215 -6.07 -9.08 24.35
C TRP A 215 -4.97 -10.10 23.96
N GLU A 216 -3.69 -9.76 24.17
CA GLU A 216 -2.56 -10.65 23.86
C GLU A 216 -2.55 -11.95 24.71
N GLN A 217 -3.17 -11.93 25.87
CA GLN A 217 -3.28 -13.07 26.77
C GLN A 217 -4.65 -13.73 26.72
N MET A 218 -5.59 -13.18 25.95
CA MET A 218 -6.90 -13.79 25.78
C MET A 218 -6.82 -15.06 24.94
N PRO A 219 -7.65 -16.06 25.25
CA PRO A 219 -7.92 -17.12 24.28
C PRO A 219 -8.36 -16.56 22.94
N TYR A 220 -7.96 -17.21 21.88
CA TYR A 220 -8.22 -16.78 20.50
C TYR A 220 -9.69 -16.39 20.25
N ALA A 221 -10.63 -17.27 20.62
CA ALA A 221 -12.06 -17.04 20.42
C ALA A 221 -12.59 -15.86 21.25
N ASP A 222 -12.06 -15.70 22.48
CA ASP A 222 -12.50 -14.63 23.38
C ASP A 222 -12.06 -13.25 22.87
N ALA A 223 -10.84 -13.16 22.32
CA ALA A 223 -10.34 -11.94 21.72
C ALA A 223 -11.15 -11.56 20.47
N ALA A 224 -11.43 -12.52 19.58
CA ALA A 224 -12.29 -12.31 18.41
C ALA A 224 -13.70 -11.84 18.82
N GLN A 225 -14.30 -12.51 19.82
CA GLN A 225 -15.60 -12.17 20.37
C GLN A 225 -15.63 -10.78 21.01
N ALA A 226 -14.56 -10.37 21.67
CA ALA A 226 -14.48 -9.06 22.31
C ALA A 226 -14.53 -7.89 21.31
N VAL A 227 -14.10 -8.12 20.06
CA VAL A 227 -14.23 -7.15 18.96
C VAL A 227 -15.62 -7.23 18.33
N GLN A 228 -16.05 -8.43 17.94
CA GLN A 228 -17.22 -8.64 17.09
C GLN A 228 -18.56 -8.62 17.86
N ILE A 229 -18.57 -8.98 19.13
CA ILE A 229 -19.77 -9.08 19.97
C ILE A 229 -20.85 -9.94 19.27
N SER A 230 -20.40 -11.05 18.70
CA SER A 230 -21.25 -11.99 17.95
C SER A 230 -22.23 -12.73 18.87
N ALA A 231 -23.39 -13.12 18.30
CA ALA A 231 -24.34 -14.00 18.99
C ALA A 231 -23.82 -15.44 19.16
N TYR A 232 -22.73 -15.81 18.46
CA TYR A 232 -22.20 -17.18 18.42
C TYR A 232 -20.69 -17.22 18.72
N PRO A 233 -20.25 -16.91 19.97
CA PRO A 233 -18.85 -16.76 20.32
C PRO A 233 -18.02 -18.02 20.08
N ASP A 234 -18.59 -19.19 20.30
CA ASP A 234 -17.89 -20.48 20.18
C ASP A 234 -17.43 -20.81 18.75
N ARG A 235 -17.99 -20.15 17.75
CA ARG A 235 -17.67 -20.42 16.34
C ARG A 235 -16.29 -19.95 15.93
N TYR A 236 -15.68 -19.02 16.64
CA TYR A 236 -14.32 -18.55 16.31
C TYR A 236 -13.26 -19.60 16.60
N ALA A 237 -13.44 -20.43 17.65
CA ALA A 237 -12.45 -21.41 18.08
C ALA A 237 -12.07 -22.44 17.02
N GLN A 238 -12.92 -22.69 16.03
CA GLN A 238 -12.62 -23.64 14.94
C GLN A 238 -11.50 -23.18 14.00
N TRP A 239 -11.11 -21.91 14.07
CA TRP A 239 -10.11 -21.30 13.19
C TRP A 239 -8.75 -21.06 13.86
N GLU A 240 -8.58 -21.46 15.11
CA GLU A 240 -7.33 -21.31 15.89
C GLU A 240 -6.14 -22.11 15.33
#